data_427d2324dc72c305e2a7c4dcbd5be334
#
_entry.id   427d2324dc72c305e2a7c4dcbd5be334
#
_cell.length_a   1.000
_cell.length_b   1.000
_cell.length_c   1.000
_cell.angle_alpha   90.00
_cell.angle_beta   90.00
_cell.angle_gamma   90.00
#
_symmetry.space_group_name_H-M   'P 1'
#
loop_
_entity.id
_entity.type
_entity.pdbx_description
1 polymer ?
#
loop_
_entity_poly.entity_id
_entity_poly.type
_entity_poly.pdbx_seq_one_letter_code
_entity_poly.pdbx_strand_id
1 'polypeptide(L)'
;MPGRLSPLISRAQRTLVALMVLACVIMAAWLIRLRERVHDRLQAVADKAPPLIEPDESPAENVTLLVPNDLDDSLTEVRRGISMPKDESARARVLIERLMDAFAAKGSTHPIAVTSGVANIFLMPVPQPSADQKNAAPEPAGQIAVVNLTSAFAEAQPSGIEPETLTLLSILATLHANIPSITEVRFLVDGQTRDTLAGHADLTRTYLASETNPEPNR
;
A
#
# COMPACT_ATOMS: atom_id res chain seq x y z
N MET A 1 -59.29 -39.12 22.48
CA MET A 1 -58.94 -39.52 21.09
C MET A 1 -57.80 -38.65 20.63
N PRO A 2 -56.56 -39.16 20.49
CA PRO A 2 -55.46 -38.36 19.98
C PRO A 2 -55.45 -38.42 18.44
N GLY A 3 -55.61 -37.28 17.80
CA GLY A 3 -55.55 -37.12 16.36
C GLY A 3 -54.13 -37.37 15.84
N ARG A 4 -53.99 -38.36 14.95
CA ARG A 4 -52.79 -38.63 14.18
C ARG A 4 -52.58 -37.48 13.16
N LEU A 5 -51.58 -36.62 13.39
CA LEU A 5 -51.10 -35.72 12.39
C LEU A 5 -50.36 -36.51 11.30
N SER A 6 -50.97 -36.65 10.16
CA SER A 6 -50.40 -37.28 8.97
C SER A 6 -49.17 -36.48 8.53
N PRO A 7 -48.03 -37.07 8.13
CA PRO A 7 -46.91 -36.36 7.61
C PRO A 7 -47.23 -35.81 6.22
N LEU A 8 -47.47 -34.50 6.13
CA LEU A 8 -47.85 -33.77 4.92
C LEU A 8 -46.68 -33.60 3.91
N ILE A 9 -45.58 -34.32 4.08
CA ILE A 9 -44.43 -34.21 3.22
C ILE A 9 -44.43 -35.39 2.23
N SER A 10 -44.67 -35.09 0.95
CA SER A 10 -44.63 -36.09 -0.12
C SER A 10 -43.25 -36.73 -0.25
N ARG A 11 -43.17 -37.98 -0.77
CA ARG A 11 -41.89 -38.65 -1.02
C ARG A 11 -40.96 -37.81 -1.89
N ALA A 12 -41.50 -37.11 -2.89
CA ALA A 12 -40.77 -36.19 -3.78
C ALA A 12 -40.16 -34.98 -3.02
N GLN A 13 -40.87 -34.42 -2.05
CA GLN A 13 -40.33 -33.31 -1.21
C GLN A 13 -39.19 -33.79 -0.31
N ARG A 14 -39.26 -35.00 0.25
CA ARG A 14 -38.18 -35.60 1.08
C ARG A 14 -36.93 -35.84 0.23
N THR A 15 -37.05 -36.31 -1.01
CA THR A 15 -35.91 -36.49 -1.91
C THR A 15 -35.29 -35.18 -2.32
N LEU A 16 -36.10 -34.16 -2.57
CA LEU A 16 -35.61 -32.82 -2.93
C LEU A 16 -34.85 -32.16 -1.76
N VAL A 17 -35.36 -32.23 -0.54
CA VAL A 17 -34.68 -31.75 0.65
C VAL A 17 -33.36 -32.51 0.89
N ALA A 18 -33.36 -33.84 0.73
CA ALA A 18 -32.15 -34.66 0.89
C ALA A 18 -31.08 -34.25 -0.17
N LEU A 19 -31.45 -33.99 -1.42
CA LEU A 19 -30.55 -33.52 -2.46
C LEU A 19 -29.99 -32.11 -2.16
N MET A 20 -30.84 -31.21 -1.66
CA MET A 20 -30.37 -29.89 -1.23
C MET A 20 -29.36 -29.97 -0.09
N VAL A 21 -29.63 -30.78 0.94
CA VAL A 21 -28.70 -30.95 2.05
C VAL A 21 -27.39 -31.57 1.58
N LEU A 22 -27.44 -32.55 0.68
CA LEU A 22 -26.25 -33.17 0.10
C LEU A 22 -25.42 -32.15 -0.69
N ALA A 23 -26.08 -31.30 -1.50
CA ALA A 23 -25.40 -30.24 -2.24
C ALA A 23 -24.74 -29.20 -1.31
N CYS A 24 -25.41 -28.82 -0.22
CA CYS A 24 -24.83 -27.93 0.79
C CYS A 24 -23.59 -28.54 1.48
N VAL A 25 -23.64 -29.82 1.81
CA VAL A 25 -22.51 -30.55 2.43
C VAL A 25 -21.32 -30.62 1.45
N ILE A 26 -21.57 -30.92 0.17
CA ILE A 26 -20.52 -30.96 -0.85
C ILE A 26 -19.90 -29.59 -1.01
N MET A 27 -20.72 -28.53 -1.08
CA MET A 27 -20.23 -27.15 -1.23
C MET A 27 -19.43 -26.72 0.01
N ALA A 28 -19.88 -27.04 1.23
CA ALA A 28 -19.14 -26.76 2.46
C ALA A 28 -17.79 -27.50 2.50
N ALA A 29 -17.76 -28.79 2.14
CA ALA A 29 -16.53 -29.56 2.06
C ALA A 29 -15.56 -29.00 1.01
N TRP A 30 -16.08 -28.51 -0.12
CA TRP A 30 -15.27 -27.88 -1.17
C TRP A 30 -14.67 -26.55 -0.71
N LEU A 31 -15.44 -25.70 -0.01
CA LEU A 31 -14.97 -24.44 0.58
C LEU A 31 -13.90 -24.68 1.66
N ILE A 32 -14.06 -25.71 2.51
CA ILE A 32 -13.05 -26.07 3.51
C ILE A 32 -11.75 -26.49 2.81
N ARG A 33 -11.82 -27.33 1.78
CA ARG A 33 -10.65 -27.72 0.99
C ARG A 33 -9.97 -26.55 0.26
N LEU A 34 -10.76 -25.58 -0.22
CA LEU A 34 -10.19 -24.38 -0.82
C LEU A 34 -9.43 -23.55 0.22
N ARG A 35 -10.00 -23.40 1.41
CA ARG A 35 -9.38 -22.70 2.53
C ARG A 35 -8.07 -23.36 2.97
N GLU A 36 -8.05 -24.70 3.08
CA GLU A 36 -6.81 -25.45 3.39
C GLU A 36 -5.74 -25.23 2.32
N ARG A 37 -6.07 -25.31 1.03
CA ARG A 37 -5.12 -25.06 -0.06
C ARG A 37 -4.55 -23.64 -0.05
N VAL A 38 -5.31 -22.64 0.36
CA VAL A 38 -4.83 -21.28 0.52
C VAL A 38 -3.89 -21.19 1.74
N HIS A 39 -4.24 -21.85 2.84
CA HIS A 39 -3.39 -21.91 4.04
C HIS A 39 -2.06 -22.61 3.77
N ASP A 40 -2.11 -23.77 3.10
CA ASP A 40 -0.92 -24.54 2.73
C ASP A 40 0.00 -23.75 1.78
N ARG A 41 -0.57 -22.96 0.86
CA ARG A 41 0.22 -22.06 -0.02
C ARG A 41 0.87 -20.92 0.76
N LEU A 42 0.16 -20.33 1.71
CA LEU A 42 0.70 -19.27 2.56
C LEU A 42 1.79 -19.81 3.50
N GLN A 43 1.61 -21.02 4.05
CA GLN A 43 2.64 -21.68 4.86
C GLN A 43 3.84 -22.12 4.02
N ALA A 44 3.62 -22.65 2.81
CA ALA A 44 4.70 -23.03 1.90
C ALA A 44 5.51 -21.79 1.40
N VAL A 45 4.90 -20.61 1.38
CA VAL A 45 5.61 -19.34 1.12
C VAL A 45 6.35 -18.88 2.37
N ALA A 46 5.78 -19.08 3.57
CA ALA A 46 6.42 -18.78 4.85
C ALA A 46 7.61 -19.73 5.14
N ASP A 47 7.47 -21.04 4.84
CA ASP A 47 8.55 -22.02 4.98
C ASP A 47 9.66 -21.88 3.91
N LYS A 48 9.36 -21.23 2.78
CA LYS A 48 10.33 -20.80 1.79
C LYS A 48 10.86 -19.39 2.02
N ALA A 49 10.48 -18.76 3.15
CA ALA A 49 11.19 -17.57 3.57
C ALA A 49 12.68 -17.91 3.58
N PRO A 50 13.52 -17.17 2.83
CA PRO A 50 14.96 -17.40 2.89
C PRO A 50 15.35 -17.35 4.37
N PRO A 51 16.33 -18.19 4.81
CA PRO A 51 16.80 -18.15 6.19
C PRO A 51 17.03 -16.70 6.54
N LEU A 52 16.61 -16.30 7.75
CA LEU A 52 16.86 -14.95 8.28
C LEU A 52 18.26 -14.55 7.83
N ILE A 53 18.33 -13.75 6.77
CA ILE A 53 19.58 -13.16 6.35
C ILE A 53 20.01 -12.40 7.59
N GLU A 54 21.14 -12.83 8.18
CA GLU A 54 21.85 -12.04 9.20
C GLU A 54 21.76 -10.60 8.69
N PRO A 55 21.48 -9.60 9.56
CA PRO A 55 21.38 -8.22 9.12
C PRO A 55 22.64 -7.96 8.31
N ASP A 56 22.47 -7.90 6.98
CA ASP A 56 23.54 -7.54 6.08
C ASP A 56 24.01 -6.20 6.67
N GLU A 57 25.23 -6.15 7.18
CA GLU A 57 25.85 -4.91 7.67
C GLU A 57 26.07 -4.01 6.45
N SER A 58 24.98 -3.71 5.74
CA SER A 58 25.00 -2.73 4.68
C SER A 58 25.40 -1.42 5.32
N PRO A 59 26.47 -0.78 4.85
CA PRO A 59 26.92 0.47 5.42
C PRO A 59 25.74 1.45 5.45
N ALA A 60 25.63 2.19 6.55
CA ALA A 60 24.58 3.20 6.67
C ALA A 60 24.72 4.22 5.55
N GLU A 61 23.70 4.37 4.74
CA GLU A 61 23.59 5.39 3.71
C GLU A 61 22.91 6.63 4.28
N ASN A 62 23.36 7.83 3.84
CA ASN A 62 22.69 9.07 4.20
C ASN A 62 21.42 9.21 3.34
N VAL A 63 20.26 9.12 3.98
CA VAL A 63 18.97 9.35 3.33
C VAL A 63 18.41 10.72 3.70
N THR A 64 17.64 11.31 2.79
CA THR A 64 16.97 12.60 2.97
C THR A 64 15.47 12.36 3.16
N LEU A 65 14.95 12.68 4.34
CA LEU A 65 13.51 12.64 4.62
C LEU A 65 12.96 14.07 4.51
N LEU A 66 11.89 14.25 3.76
CA LEU A 66 11.20 15.54 3.60
C LEU A 66 10.01 15.57 4.56
N VAL A 67 10.23 16.09 5.78
CA VAL A 67 9.22 16.11 6.84
C VAL A 67 8.35 17.36 6.73
N PRO A 68 7.01 17.24 6.73
CA PRO A 68 6.10 18.37 6.69
C PRO A 68 6.20 19.24 7.95
N ASN A 69 5.99 20.53 7.73
CA ASN A 69 5.85 21.52 8.79
C ASN A 69 4.51 22.25 8.60
N ASP A 70 3.50 21.89 9.42
CA ASP A 70 2.14 22.47 9.36
C ASP A 70 2.08 23.93 9.84
N LEU A 71 3.21 24.49 10.33
CA LEU A 71 3.25 25.87 10.79
C LEU A 71 3.50 26.89 9.65
N ASP A 72 4.17 26.44 8.58
CA ASP A 72 4.57 27.28 7.47
C ASP A 72 4.33 26.61 6.11
N ASP A 73 3.58 25.50 6.09
CA ASP A 73 3.20 24.72 4.91
C ASP A 73 4.40 24.27 4.05
N SER A 74 5.54 23.99 4.70
CA SER A 74 6.78 23.61 4.02
C SER A 74 7.18 22.16 4.24
N LEU A 75 8.14 21.69 3.44
CA LEU A 75 8.84 20.44 3.63
C LEU A 75 10.28 20.73 4.13
N THR A 76 10.61 20.18 5.30
CA THR A 76 11.94 20.31 5.90
C THR A 76 12.79 19.09 5.62
N GLU A 77 14.01 19.28 5.12
CA GLU A 77 14.98 18.21 4.92
C GLU A 77 15.57 17.73 6.25
N VAL A 78 15.44 16.41 6.52
CA VAL A 78 16.08 15.74 7.65
C VAL A 78 16.96 14.62 7.12
N ARG A 79 18.27 14.71 7.32
CA ARG A 79 19.22 13.68 6.89
C ARG A 79 19.47 12.69 8.01
N ARG A 80 19.43 11.38 7.67
CA ARG A 80 19.70 10.29 8.62
C ARG A 80 20.54 9.20 7.98
N GLY A 81 21.48 8.62 8.75
CA GLY A 81 22.19 7.41 8.36
C GLY A 81 21.29 6.20 8.63
N ILE A 82 20.92 5.45 7.59
CA ILE A 82 20.04 4.29 7.66
C ILE A 82 20.66 3.15 6.85
N SER A 83 20.67 1.93 7.39
CA SER A 83 21.03 0.74 6.62
C SER A 83 19.91 0.44 5.63
N MET A 84 20.25 0.45 4.33
CA MET A 84 19.27 0.34 3.24
C MET A 84 19.39 -1.02 2.55
N PRO A 85 18.25 -1.68 2.25
CA PRO A 85 18.23 -2.91 1.46
C PRO A 85 18.69 -2.63 0.03
N LYS A 86 19.14 -3.69 -0.68
CA LYS A 86 19.59 -3.61 -2.08
C LYS A 86 18.41 -3.52 -3.05
N ASP A 87 17.29 -4.14 -2.70
CA ASP A 87 16.06 -4.09 -3.51
C ASP A 87 15.42 -2.70 -3.46
N GLU A 88 15.09 -2.14 -4.61
CA GLU A 88 14.61 -0.77 -4.74
C GLU A 88 13.21 -0.57 -4.13
N SER A 89 12.32 -1.56 -4.26
CA SER A 89 10.99 -1.51 -3.63
C SER A 89 11.09 -1.62 -2.11
N ALA A 90 12.01 -2.46 -1.60
CA ALA A 90 12.28 -2.55 -0.18
C ALA A 90 12.92 -1.26 0.35
N ARG A 91 13.82 -0.60 -0.44
CA ARG A 91 14.38 0.72 -0.11
C ARG A 91 13.28 1.76 0.02
N ALA A 92 12.40 1.85 -0.98
CA ALA A 92 11.26 2.77 -0.98
C ALA A 92 10.39 2.56 0.27
N ARG A 93 10.11 1.32 0.64
CA ARG A 93 9.34 0.99 1.84
C ARG A 93 10.04 1.47 3.12
N VAL A 94 11.33 1.17 3.29
CA VAL A 94 12.10 1.61 4.47
C VAL A 94 12.12 3.13 4.57
N LEU A 95 12.27 3.87 3.46
CA LEU A 95 12.23 5.33 3.44
C LEU A 95 10.90 5.86 3.99
N ILE A 96 9.78 5.31 3.52
CA ILE A 96 8.46 5.76 3.98
C ILE A 96 8.18 5.34 5.43
N GLU A 97 8.60 4.14 5.86
CA GLU A 97 8.50 3.75 7.27
C GLU A 97 9.26 4.73 8.16
N ARG A 98 10.47 5.16 7.78
CA ARG A 98 11.26 6.15 8.53
C ARG A 98 10.67 7.56 8.50
N LEU A 99 10.02 7.93 7.39
CA LEU A 99 9.25 9.17 7.31
C LEU A 99 8.05 9.14 8.27
N MET A 100 7.32 8.04 8.32
CA MET A 100 6.20 7.86 9.25
C MET A 100 6.64 7.82 10.71
N ASP A 101 7.82 7.25 11.02
CA ASP A 101 8.44 7.36 12.34
C ASP A 101 8.68 8.85 12.72
N ALA A 102 9.05 9.70 11.75
CA ALA A 102 9.22 11.13 11.99
C ALA A 102 7.87 11.84 12.23
N PHE A 103 6.79 11.43 11.57
CA PHE A 103 5.44 11.93 11.86
C PHE A 103 4.97 11.55 13.26
N ALA A 104 5.20 10.31 13.67
CA ALA A 104 4.82 9.80 14.99
C ALA A 104 5.73 10.28 16.13
N ALA A 105 6.84 10.95 15.82
CA ALA A 105 7.80 11.39 16.81
C ALA A 105 7.22 12.44 17.76
N LYS A 106 7.60 12.37 19.03
CA LYS A 106 7.20 13.36 20.02
C LYS A 106 7.75 14.74 19.64
N GLY A 107 6.86 15.71 19.42
CA GLY A 107 7.19 17.07 18.99
C GLY A 107 7.30 17.22 17.46
N SER A 108 6.76 16.26 16.71
CA SER A 108 6.59 16.41 15.27
C SER A 108 5.79 17.67 14.93
N THR A 109 6.20 18.39 13.89
CA THR A 109 5.45 19.53 13.32
C THR A 109 4.26 19.07 12.48
N HIS A 110 4.18 17.76 12.17
CA HIS A 110 3.11 17.12 11.42
C HIS A 110 2.76 15.79 12.11
N PRO A 111 2.00 15.81 13.24
CA PRO A 111 1.81 14.65 14.07
C PRO A 111 0.76 13.69 13.50
N ILE A 112 1.20 12.49 13.12
CA ILE A 112 0.34 11.35 12.75
C ILE A 112 0.75 10.16 13.62
N ALA A 113 -0.09 9.77 14.56
CA ALA A 113 0.24 8.75 15.57
C ALA A 113 -0.02 7.32 15.07
N VAL A 114 0.69 6.89 14.01
CA VAL A 114 0.62 5.53 13.48
C VAL A 114 2.01 4.96 13.26
N THR A 115 2.25 3.77 13.78
CA THR A 115 3.55 3.07 13.68
C THR A 115 3.71 2.24 12.41
N SER A 116 2.63 1.92 11.70
CA SER A 116 2.65 1.14 10.44
C SER A 116 1.67 1.73 9.45
N GLY A 117 2.10 2.76 8.74
CA GLY A 117 1.25 3.50 7.81
C GLY A 117 1.32 3.02 6.37
N VAL A 118 2.32 2.21 6.00
CA VAL A 118 2.45 1.65 4.64
C VAL A 118 2.40 0.12 4.67
N ALA A 119 1.53 -0.45 3.85
CA ALA A 119 1.42 -1.90 3.69
C ALA A 119 2.45 -2.41 2.67
N ASN A 120 2.47 -1.85 1.47
CA ASN A 120 3.36 -2.25 0.37
C ASN A 120 3.69 -1.06 -0.52
N ILE A 121 4.83 -1.15 -1.22
CA ILE A 121 5.19 -0.25 -2.32
C ILE A 121 5.58 -1.09 -3.53
N PHE A 122 5.01 -0.75 -4.69
CA PHE A 122 5.32 -1.41 -5.96
C PHE A 122 5.93 -0.38 -6.91
N LEU A 123 7.04 -0.72 -7.54
CA LEU A 123 7.68 0.10 -8.56
C LEU A 123 7.38 -0.47 -9.93
N MET A 124 6.92 0.35 -10.83
CA MET A 124 6.60 -0.01 -12.22
C MET A 124 7.18 1.02 -13.18
N PRO A 125 7.66 0.60 -14.37
CA PRO A 125 8.11 1.56 -15.37
C PRO A 125 6.93 2.44 -15.83
N VAL A 126 7.17 3.74 -16.02
CA VAL A 126 6.19 4.65 -16.61
C VAL A 126 5.99 4.25 -18.08
N PRO A 127 4.76 3.99 -18.55
CA PRO A 127 4.49 3.69 -19.94
C PRO A 127 4.86 4.88 -20.83
N GLN A 128 5.82 4.70 -21.72
CA GLN A 128 6.09 5.72 -22.74
C GLN A 128 5.05 5.61 -23.87
N PRO A 129 4.44 6.72 -24.31
CA PRO A 129 3.73 6.72 -25.58
C PRO A 129 4.73 6.34 -26.68
N SER A 130 4.41 5.31 -27.45
CA SER A 130 5.21 4.86 -28.58
C SER A 130 5.24 5.95 -29.64
N ALA A 131 6.13 6.93 -29.51
CA ALA A 131 6.50 7.77 -30.63
C ALA A 131 7.28 6.86 -31.58
N ASP A 132 6.94 6.92 -32.90
CA ASP A 132 7.56 6.20 -34.00
C ASP A 132 9.11 6.30 -33.98
N GLN A 133 9.76 5.61 -33.07
CA GLN A 133 11.21 5.55 -32.98
C GLN A 133 11.68 4.21 -33.53
N LYS A 134 11.88 4.17 -34.85
CA LYS A 134 12.42 3.00 -35.56
C LYS A 134 13.85 2.64 -35.12
N ASN A 135 14.59 3.41 -34.32
CA ASN A 135 16.01 3.15 -34.06
C ASN A 135 16.58 3.63 -32.72
N ALA A 136 15.80 3.99 -31.71
CA ALA A 136 16.34 4.32 -30.39
C ALA A 136 15.91 3.27 -29.35
N ALA A 137 16.87 2.75 -28.57
CA ALA A 137 16.53 2.01 -27.36
C ALA A 137 15.69 2.95 -26.46
N PRO A 138 14.54 2.50 -25.93
CA PRO A 138 13.75 3.37 -25.05
C PRO A 138 14.59 3.69 -23.81
N GLU A 139 14.92 4.96 -23.61
CA GLU A 139 15.43 5.41 -22.34
C GLU A 139 14.32 5.17 -21.29
N PRO A 140 14.66 4.66 -20.09
CA PRO A 140 13.64 4.44 -19.06
C PRO A 140 13.06 5.82 -18.66
N ALA A 141 11.78 6.01 -18.95
CA ALA A 141 11.06 7.28 -18.69
C ALA A 141 10.75 7.50 -17.21
N GLY A 142 11.48 6.86 -16.32
CA GLY A 142 11.22 6.88 -14.89
C GLY A 142 10.34 5.73 -14.43
N GLN A 143 10.01 5.77 -13.16
CA GLN A 143 9.20 4.76 -12.50
C GLN A 143 8.02 5.43 -11.79
N ILE A 144 6.87 4.74 -11.78
CA ILE A 144 5.75 5.06 -10.91
C ILE A 144 5.82 4.20 -9.66
N ALA A 145 5.81 4.82 -8.48
CA ALA A 145 5.66 4.12 -7.22
C ALA A 145 4.17 4.06 -6.83
N VAL A 146 3.64 2.86 -6.70
CA VAL A 146 2.30 2.64 -6.13
C VAL A 146 2.44 2.39 -4.63
N VAL A 147 2.10 3.39 -3.84
CA VAL A 147 2.19 3.38 -2.38
C VAL A 147 0.84 2.94 -1.81
N ASN A 148 0.81 1.75 -1.21
CA ASN A 148 -0.37 1.23 -0.55
C ASN A 148 -0.34 1.61 0.94
N LEU A 149 -1.10 2.61 1.31
CA LEU A 149 -1.28 3.06 2.69
C LEU A 149 -2.23 2.13 3.44
N THR A 150 -2.14 2.11 4.76
CA THR A 150 -3.12 1.41 5.60
C THR A 150 -4.33 2.29 5.91
N SER A 151 -5.51 1.71 6.13
CA SER A 151 -6.69 2.44 6.62
C SER A 151 -6.41 3.13 7.95
N ALA A 152 -5.64 2.49 8.83
CA ALA A 152 -5.23 3.08 10.11
C ALA A 152 -4.44 4.40 9.94
N PHE A 153 -3.59 4.49 8.91
CA PHE A 153 -2.88 5.74 8.58
C PHE A 153 -3.85 6.81 8.07
N ALA A 154 -4.73 6.45 7.14
CA ALA A 154 -5.73 7.37 6.59
C ALA A 154 -6.71 7.89 7.65
N GLU A 155 -7.07 7.07 8.64
CA GLU A 155 -7.94 7.44 9.76
C GLU A 155 -7.24 8.31 10.80
N ALA A 156 -5.93 8.12 10.99
CA ALA A 156 -5.13 8.92 11.92
C ALA A 156 -4.65 10.26 11.33
N GLN A 157 -4.79 10.42 10.00
CA GLN A 157 -4.42 11.65 9.29
C GLN A 157 -5.29 12.81 9.75
N PRO A 158 -4.73 13.94 10.20
CA PRO A 158 -5.49 15.17 10.42
C PRO A 158 -6.20 15.60 9.14
N SER A 159 -7.52 15.80 9.23
CA SER A 159 -8.31 16.23 8.07
C SER A 159 -8.07 17.70 7.77
N GLY A 160 -7.80 18.02 6.50
CA GLY A 160 -7.57 19.38 6.02
C GLY A 160 -6.86 19.36 4.66
N ILE A 161 -7.09 20.39 3.85
CA ILE A 161 -6.49 20.48 2.52
C ILE A 161 -4.96 20.50 2.62
N GLU A 162 -4.41 21.37 3.45
CA GLU A 162 -2.97 21.56 3.61
C GLU A 162 -2.28 20.36 4.26
N PRO A 163 -2.68 19.84 5.45
CA PRO A 163 -1.97 18.74 6.08
C PRO A 163 -2.05 17.44 5.26
N GLU A 164 -3.19 17.15 4.61
CA GLU A 164 -3.29 15.97 3.75
C GLU A 164 -2.39 16.10 2.50
N THR A 165 -2.37 17.28 1.88
CA THR A 165 -1.52 17.56 0.70
C THR A 165 -0.03 17.48 1.08
N LEU A 166 0.38 18.06 2.19
CA LEU A 166 1.76 18.01 2.69
C LEU A 166 2.21 16.59 2.98
N THR A 167 1.33 15.74 3.54
CA THR A 167 1.62 14.31 3.72
C THR A 167 1.96 13.63 2.39
N LEU A 168 1.13 13.82 1.36
CA LEU A 168 1.35 13.17 0.06
C LEU A 168 2.60 13.70 -0.65
N LEU A 169 2.82 15.03 -0.62
CA LEU A 169 4.02 15.65 -1.17
C LEU A 169 5.30 15.24 -0.43
N SER A 170 5.24 15.09 0.89
CA SER A 170 6.35 14.59 1.71
C SER A 170 6.76 13.17 1.31
N ILE A 171 5.81 12.28 1.11
CA ILE A 171 6.05 10.92 0.63
C ILE A 171 6.70 10.95 -0.76
N LEU A 172 6.13 11.69 -1.69
CA LEU A 172 6.65 11.84 -3.05
C LEU A 172 8.07 12.42 -3.06
N ALA A 173 8.29 13.53 -2.34
CA ALA A 173 9.57 14.21 -2.27
C ALA A 173 10.65 13.30 -1.61
N THR A 174 10.30 12.59 -0.55
CA THR A 174 11.22 11.64 0.10
C THR A 174 11.62 10.51 -0.83
N LEU A 175 10.66 9.93 -1.56
CA LEU A 175 10.95 8.88 -2.54
C LEU A 175 11.85 9.40 -3.65
N HIS A 176 11.50 10.53 -4.29
CA HIS A 176 12.25 11.10 -5.40
C HIS A 176 13.66 11.53 -4.99
N ALA A 177 13.83 12.14 -3.82
CA ALA A 177 15.15 12.59 -3.33
C ALA A 177 16.14 11.45 -3.12
N ASN A 178 15.67 10.24 -2.79
CA ASN A 178 16.51 9.08 -2.53
C ASN A 178 16.53 8.07 -3.68
N ILE A 179 15.50 8.05 -4.50
CA ILE A 179 15.36 7.18 -5.68
C ILE A 179 14.89 8.04 -6.85
N PRO A 180 15.81 8.74 -7.54
CA PRO A 180 15.47 9.70 -8.60
C PRO A 180 14.74 9.07 -9.80
N SER A 181 14.85 7.76 -9.98
CA SER A 181 14.08 7.01 -10.98
C SER A 181 12.56 7.08 -10.73
N ILE A 182 12.12 7.30 -9.49
CA ILE A 182 10.71 7.48 -9.15
C ILE A 182 10.31 8.91 -9.53
N THR A 183 9.58 9.05 -10.63
CA THR A 183 9.10 10.34 -11.17
C THR A 183 7.62 10.57 -10.88
N GLU A 184 6.91 9.51 -10.54
CA GLU A 184 5.47 9.53 -10.30
C GLU A 184 5.11 8.69 -9.07
N VAL A 185 4.08 9.11 -8.34
CA VAL A 185 3.53 8.35 -7.22
C VAL A 185 2.01 8.26 -7.33
N ARG A 186 1.48 7.08 -7.10
CA ARG A 186 0.06 6.80 -6.98
C ARG A 186 -0.23 6.17 -5.63
N PHE A 187 -1.36 6.54 -5.03
CA PHE A 187 -1.74 6.06 -3.71
C PHE A 187 -2.93 5.09 -3.76
N LEU A 188 -2.87 4.09 -2.90
CA LEU A 188 -3.96 3.17 -2.58
C LEU A 188 -4.14 3.14 -1.06
N VAL A 189 -5.31 2.71 -0.60
CA VAL A 189 -5.57 2.44 0.82
C VAL A 189 -6.09 1.00 0.93
N ASP A 190 -5.40 0.16 1.70
CA ASP A 190 -5.67 -1.29 1.83
C ASP A 190 -5.82 -2.00 0.46
N GLY A 191 -5.00 -1.60 -0.52
CA GLY A 191 -4.99 -2.14 -1.88
C GLY A 191 -6.14 -1.68 -2.77
N GLN A 192 -6.96 -0.74 -2.30
CA GLN A 192 -8.10 -0.20 -3.05
C GLN A 192 -7.88 1.27 -3.41
N THR A 193 -8.49 1.70 -4.51
CA THR A 193 -8.59 3.13 -4.83
C THR A 193 -9.55 3.79 -3.86
N ARG A 194 -9.18 4.98 -3.38
CA ARG A 194 -10.00 5.82 -2.51
C ARG A 194 -10.00 7.23 -3.07
N ASP A 195 -11.11 7.96 -2.92
CA ASP A 195 -11.23 9.29 -3.51
C ASP A 195 -10.30 10.31 -2.82
N THR A 196 -10.23 10.28 -1.48
CA THR A 196 -9.42 11.22 -0.69
C THR A 196 -8.68 10.51 0.44
N LEU A 197 -7.62 11.12 0.97
CA LEU A 197 -6.85 10.58 2.10
C LEU A 197 -7.69 10.62 3.39
N ALA A 198 -8.07 11.82 3.84
CA ALA A 198 -8.90 12.04 5.03
C ALA A 198 -10.05 13.04 4.77
N GLY A 199 -10.43 13.22 3.51
CA GLY A 199 -11.57 14.03 3.08
C GLY A 199 -11.24 15.11 2.06
N HIS A 200 -9.95 15.47 1.82
CA HIS A 200 -9.57 16.60 0.98
C HIS A 200 -8.56 16.24 -0.12
N ALA A 201 -7.40 15.66 0.21
CA ALA A 201 -6.38 15.35 -0.77
C ALA A 201 -6.82 14.20 -1.70
N ASP A 202 -6.85 14.46 -3.00
CA ASP A 202 -7.29 13.53 -4.04
C ASP A 202 -6.30 12.37 -4.23
N LEU A 203 -6.70 11.14 -3.93
CA LEU A 203 -5.90 9.92 -4.14
C LEU A 203 -6.14 9.26 -5.50
N THR A 204 -7.07 9.77 -6.31
CA THR A 204 -7.41 9.17 -7.61
C THR A 204 -6.42 9.53 -8.71
N ARG A 205 -5.67 10.63 -8.53
CA ARG A 205 -4.66 11.11 -9.47
C ARG A 205 -3.28 10.53 -9.23
N THR A 206 -2.41 10.68 -10.22
CA THR A 206 -0.97 10.46 -10.08
C THR A 206 -0.29 11.77 -9.73
N TYR A 207 0.62 11.73 -8.77
CA TYR A 207 1.43 12.85 -8.31
C TYR A 207 2.78 12.84 -9.01
N LEU A 208 3.24 13.97 -9.53
CA LEU A 208 4.50 14.09 -10.25
C LEU A 208 5.61 14.64 -9.33
N ALA A 209 6.82 14.13 -9.47
CA ALA A 209 7.98 14.61 -8.70
C ALA A 209 8.24 16.12 -8.88
N SER A 210 7.88 16.69 -10.04
CA SER A 210 7.95 18.12 -10.30
C SER A 210 7.03 18.98 -9.39
N GLU A 211 5.99 18.40 -8.82
CA GLU A 211 5.07 19.10 -7.90
C GLU A 211 5.72 19.40 -6.53
N THR A 212 6.80 18.69 -6.17
CA THR A 212 7.51 18.88 -4.89
C THR A 212 8.53 20.01 -4.90
N ASN A 213 8.83 20.55 -6.07
CA ASN A 213 9.73 21.70 -6.25
C ASN A 213 8.93 22.82 -6.90
N PRO A 214 8.12 23.60 -6.16
CA PRO A 214 7.49 24.78 -6.73
C PRO A 214 8.60 25.72 -7.19
N GLU A 215 8.77 25.86 -8.51
CA GLU A 215 9.63 26.94 -9.05
C GLU A 215 9.19 28.24 -8.39
N PRO A 216 10.13 29.06 -7.87
CA PRO A 216 9.76 30.35 -7.35
C PRO A 216 9.14 31.14 -8.50
N ASN A 217 7.87 31.46 -8.33
CA ASN A 217 7.04 32.19 -9.25
C ASN A 217 7.83 33.46 -9.70
N ARG A 218 8.26 33.50 -10.98
CA ARG A 218 8.91 34.65 -11.60
C ARG A 218 7.89 35.72 -11.93
#